data_f708a9e3b0c7b26041a101b794c8be0b
#
_entry.id   f708a9e3b0c7b26041a101b794c8be0b
#
_cell.length_a   1.000
_cell.length_b   1.000
_cell.length_c   1.000
_cell.angle_alpha   90.00
_cell.angle_beta   90.00
_cell.angle_gamma   90.00
#
_symmetry.space_group_name_H-M   'P 1'
#
loop_
_entity.id
_entity.type
_entity.pdbx_description
1 polymer ?
#
loop_
_entity_poly.entity_id
_entity_poly.type
_entity_poly.pdbx_seq_one_letter_code
_entity_poly.pdbx_strand_id
1 'polypeptide(L)'
;MGMTTRECARASGPLAVVGRAMRASRADEKLAGIIESDYEYPLDSTSMSTLALALIQQTRMGDDARWRAYVDALPRAVDALLAWTDEELEVLQGSALRERAVSRRALVRREYDALFPAMGRACPEMFGDVDEEFFRWAYATVLARAYWLPDLSCMALLPGLDLYNSARDAEKCVVEALGREETDDDDDGDENETFDDERETQITLRAGVGGVVAGEEIFHDYADHASGGALLEFGFVYHGERARGIGSHALDVSLTSAYETAEEKARAFLDGVFERFGVRKSLTYEISNVSGVYKDALRGLECVSEECWRAARALTLDPDRPAPDTLDVAVNAAHAARARALLLDVCRTRRDRYRATTIEEDEALLRDALDGGHERRREAMALEVRVGEKLLLDDVIDALTREDTESSFTRY
;
A
#
# COMPACT_ATOMS: atom_id res chain seq x y z
N MET A 1 -4.26 -13.21 22.03
CA MET A 1 -3.89 -14.07 20.89
C MET A 1 -4.82 -13.77 19.72
N GLY A 2 -4.30 -13.48 18.56
CA GLY A 2 -5.05 -13.18 17.35
C GLY A 2 -5.15 -14.37 16.42
N MET A 3 -5.87 -14.22 15.30
CA MET A 3 -5.83 -15.17 14.19
C MET A 3 -4.54 -14.92 13.39
N THR A 4 -3.63 -15.89 13.35
CA THR A 4 -2.39 -15.80 12.58
C THR A 4 -2.39 -16.78 11.42
N THR A 5 -1.67 -16.46 10.36
CA THR A 5 -1.45 -17.38 9.23
C THR A 5 -0.80 -18.69 9.67
N ARG A 6 0.05 -18.66 10.71
CA ARG A 6 0.67 -19.87 11.27
C ARG A 6 -0.31 -20.77 12.00
N GLU A 7 -1.23 -20.20 12.79
CA GLU A 7 -2.30 -20.99 13.44
C GLU A 7 -3.21 -21.63 12.41
N CYS A 8 -3.59 -20.91 11.35
CA CYS A 8 -4.36 -21.48 10.24
C CYS A 8 -3.65 -22.64 9.54
N ALA A 9 -2.32 -22.59 9.44
CA ALA A 9 -1.53 -23.65 8.80
C ALA A 9 -1.34 -24.91 9.68
N ARG A 10 -1.46 -24.79 11.01
CA ARG A 10 -1.20 -25.87 11.99
C ARG A 10 -2.46 -26.50 12.58
N ALA A 11 -3.61 -25.86 12.43
CA ALA A 11 -4.84 -26.30 13.08
C ALA A 11 -5.31 -27.69 12.63
N SER A 12 -5.87 -28.44 13.57
CA SER A 12 -6.68 -29.64 13.30
C SER A 12 -8.15 -29.25 13.15
N GLY A 13 -8.91 -30.01 12.32
CA GLY A 13 -10.31 -29.72 12.07
C GLY A 13 -10.54 -28.90 10.79
N PRO A 14 -11.59 -28.06 10.70
CA PRO A 14 -11.93 -27.29 9.50
C PRO A 14 -10.81 -26.41 8.96
N LEU A 15 -10.01 -25.77 9.83
CA LEU A 15 -8.82 -25.01 9.42
C LEU A 15 -7.74 -25.88 8.76
N ALA A 16 -7.64 -27.17 9.12
CA ALA A 16 -6.75 -28.10 8.43
C ALA A 16 -7.22 -28.40 6.99
N VAL A 17 -8.52 -28.28 6.72
CA VAL A 17 -9.08 -28.37 5.36
C VAL A 17 -8.63 -27.16 4.54
N VAL A 18 -8.75 -25.94 5.10
CA VAL A 18 -8.21 -24.71 4.49
C VAL A 18 -6.71 -24.86 4.21
N GLY A 19 -5.91 -25.25 5.19
CA GLY A 19 -4.47 -25.46 5.03
C GLY A 19 -4.10 -26.55 3.99
N ARG A 20 -4.91 -27.61 3.87
CA ARG A 20 -4.73 -28.63 2.80
C ARG A 20 -5.15 -28.13 1.43
N ALA A 21 -6.29 -27.43 1.33
CA ALA A 21 -6.77 -26.83 0.09
C ALA A 21 -5.79 -25.77 -0.43
N MET A 22 -5.23 -24.93 0.45
CA MET A 22 -4.20 -23.95 0.11
C MET A 22 -2.89 -24.62 -0.34
N ARG A 23 -2.45 -25.71 0.32
CA ARG A 23 -1.27 -26.47 -0.14
C ARG A 23 -1.50 -27.16 -1.48
N ALA A 24 -2.70 -27.67 -1.73
CA ALA A 24 -3.07 -28.26 -3.01
C ALA A 24 -3.15 -27.21 -4.13
N SER A 25 -3.63 -26.00 -3.81
CA SER A 25 -3.67 -24.87 -4.75
C SER A 25 -2.27 -24.31 -5.06
N ARG A 26 -1.35 -24.32 -4.10
CA ARG A 26 0.06 -23.95 -4.32
C ARG A 26 0.81 -24.89 -5.28
N ALA A 27 0.35 -26.13 -5.41
CA ALA A 27 0.84 -27.09 -6.40
C ALA A 27 0.26 -26.85 -7.80
N ASP A 28 -0.71 -25.94 -7.95
CA ASP A 28 -1.28 -25.56 -9.24
C ASP A 28 -0.43 -24.41 -9.84
N GLU A 29 0.23 -24.70 -10.97
CA GLU A 29 1.11 -23.74 -11.69
C GLU A 29 0.40 -22.43 -12.06
N LYS A 30 -0.94 -22.42 -12.17
CA LYS A 30 -1.72 -21.21 -12.44
C LYS A 30 -1.79 -20.27 -11.23
N LEU A 31 -1.77 -20.82 -10.01
CA LEU A 31 -1.72 -20.00 -8.79
C LEU A 31 -0.30 -19.49 -8.50
N ALA A 32 0.72 -20.30 -8.77
CA ALA A 32 2.11 -19.89 -8.65
C ALA A 32 2.42 -18.67 -9.53
N GLY A 33 1.94 -18.65 -10.79
CA GLY A 33 2.12 -17.50 -11.70
C GLY A 33 1.36 -16.22 -11.30
N ILE A 34 0.31 -16.32 -10.46
CA ILE A 34 -0.42 -15.17 -9.93
C ILE A 34 0.34 -14.55 -8.73
N ILE A 35 1.05 -15.37 -7.97
CA ILE A 35 1.78 -14.97 -6.76
C ILE A 35 3.06 -14.19 -7.10
N GLU A 36 3.70 -14.47 -8.23
CA GLU A 36 5.01 -13.89 -8.58
C GLU A 36 4.95 -12.53 -9.28
N SER A 37 3.79 -12.08 -9.81
CA SER A 37 3.79 -11.01 -10.80
C SER A 37 3.47 -9.60 -10.31
N ASP A 38 2.86 -9.37 -9.12
CA ASP A 38 2.22 -8.07 -8.86
C ASP A 38 2.48 -7.39 -7.50
N TYR A 39 3.37 -7.87 -6.64
CA TYR A 39 3.61 -7.21 -5.35
C TYR A 39 5.09 -6.89 -5.07
N GLU A 40 5.40 -5.60 -5.06
CA GLU A 40 6.66 -5.02 -4.53
C GLU A 40 6.79 -5.08 -2.99
N TYR A 41 5.77 -5.60 -2.28
CA TYR A 41 5.75 -5.73 -0.82
C TYR A 41 5.67 -7.21 -0.39
N PRO A 42 6.29 -7.56 0.75
CA PRO A 42 6.36 -8.95 1.26
C PRO A 42 5.01 -9.49 1.77
N LEU A 43 3.90 -8.85 1.45
CA LEU A 43 2.56 -9.33 1.76
C LEU A 43 2.17 -10.38 0.71
N ASP A 44 2.53 -11.62 1.00
CA ASP A 44 2.08 -12.79 0.26
C ASP A 44 0.54 -12.78 0.16
N SER A 45 0.01 -12.72 -1.07
CA SER A 45 -1.44 -12.75 -1.32
C SER A 45 -2.08 -13.99 -0.67
N THR A 46 -1.34 -15.10 -0.57
CA THR A 46 -1.78 -16.32 0.12
C THR A 46 -2.00 -16.10 1.63
N SER A 47 -1.28 -15.17 2.25
CA SER A 47 -1.49 -14.81 3.65
C SER A 47 -2.79 -14.07 3.86
N MET A 48 -3.13 -13.14 2.96
CA MET A 48 -4.41 -12.42 2.98
C MET A 48 -5.58 -13.35 2.77
N SER A 49 -5.54 -14.21 1.75
CA SER A 49 -6.58 -15.19 1.48
C SER A 49 -6.74 -16.19 2.63
N THR A 50 -5.64 -16.63 3.26
CA THR A 50 -5.70 -17.53 4.42
C THR A 50 -6.45 -16.88 5.58
N LEU A 51 -6.16 -15.62 5.91
CA LEU A 51 -6.86 -14.91 6.96
C LEU A 51 -8.32 -14.62 6.59
N ALA A 52 -8.60 -14.28 5.33
CA ALA A 52 -9.98 -14.09 4.84
C ALA A 52 -10.81 -15.37 4.99
N LEU A 53 -10.24 -16.53 4.65
CA LEU A 53 -10.90 -17.83 4.84
C LEU A 53 -11.11 -18.17 6.33
N ALA A 54 -10.14 -17.84 7.18
CA ALA A 54 -10.29 -18.00 8.63
C ALA A 54 -11.40 -17.09 9.19
N LEU A 55 -11.50 -15.85 8.71
CA LEU A 55 -12.56 -14.93 9.08
C LEU A 55 -13.94 -15.42 8.63
N ILE A 56 -14.06 -15.93 7.40
CA ILE A 56 -15.29 -16.55 6.89
C ILE A 56 -15.69 -17.73 7.78
N GLN A 57 -14.75 -18.61 8.10
CA GLN A 57 -15.00 -19.73 9.00
C GLN A 57 -15.53 -19.28 10.35
N GLN A 58 -14.87 -18.32 11.02
CA GLN A 58 -15.33 -17.80 12.31
C GLN A 58 -16.72 -17.16 12.21
N THR A 59 -17.02 -16.46 11.11
CA THR A 59 -18.34 -15.89 10.85
C THR A 59 -19.42 -16.99 10.72
N ARG A 60 -19.09 -18.08 10.05
CA ARG A 60 -20.03 -19.22 9.80
C ARG A 60 -20.24 -20.09 11.02
N MET A 61 -19.26 -20.22 11.91
CA MET A 61 -19.39 -20.99 13.15
C MET A 61 -20.38 -20.38 14.13
N GLY A 62 -20.72 -19.11 13.96
CA GLY A 62 -21.72 -18.45 14.83
C GLY A 62 -21.33 -18.51 16.30
N ASP A 63 -22.22 -19.02 17.16
CA ASP A 63 -22.00 -19.07 18.62
C ASP A 63 -20.86 -20.02 19.04
N ASP A 64 -20.47 -20.97 18.16
CA ASP A 64 -19.36 -21.89 18.41
C ASP A 64 -18.01 -21.30 18.01
N ALA A 65 -18.00 -20.08 17.47
CA ALA A 65 -16.76 -19.43 17.03
C ALA A 65 -15.93 -18.93 18.22
N ARG A 66 -14.65 -19.30 18.26
CA ARG A 66 -13.69 -18.79 19.27
C ARG A 66 -13.63 -17.26 19.29
N TRP A 67 -13.78 -16.64 18.14
CA TRP A 67 -13.65 -15.19 17.95
C TRP A 67 -14.99 -14.48 17.71
N ARG A 68 -16.10 -15.08 18.20
CA ARG A 68 -17.47 -14.56 17.99
C ARG A 68 -17.59 -13.07 18.30
N ALA A 69 -17.17 -12.65 19.50
CA ALA A 69 -17.30 -11.25 19.93
C ALA A 69 -16.54 -10.28 19.03
N TYR A 70 -15.38 -10.71 18.52
CA TYR A 70 -14.59 -9.93 17.55
C TYR A 70 -15.30 -9.83 16.20
N VAL A 71 -15.75 -10.96 15.66
CA VAL A 71 -16.46 -11.00 14.36
C VAL A 71 -17.73 -10.13 14.39
N ASP A 72 -18.46 -10.14 15.52
CA ASP A 72 -19.66 -9.32 15.68
C ASP A 72 -19.35 -7.82 15.78
N ALA A 73 -18.14 -7.45 16.24
CA ALA A 73 -17.67 -6.07 16.31
C ALA A 73 -17.15 -5.53 14.98
N LEU A 74 -16.85 -6.41 14.00
CA LEU A 74 -16.34 -5.99 12.71
C LEU A 74 -17.41 -5.23 11.89
N PRO A 75 -17.01 -4.19 11.12
CA PRO A 75 -17.93 -3.48 10.26
C PRO A 75 -18.46 -4.38 9.15
N ARG A 76 -19.76 -4.30 8.86
CA ARG A 76 -20.41 -5.02 7.76
C ARG A 76 -20.05 -4.43 6.40
N ALA A 77 -19.68 -3.15 6.35
CA ALA A 77 -19.17 -2.47 5.17
C ALA A 77 -17.75 -1.98 5.41
N VAL A 78 -16.86 -2.22 4.47
CA VAL A 78 -15.47 -1.76 4.47
C VAL A 78 -15.34 -0.66 3.43
N ASP A 79 -14.67 0.45 3.78
CA ASP A 79 -14.52 1.59 2.88
C ASP A 79 -13.24 1.55 2.00
N ALA A 80 -12.41 0.50 2.13
CA ALA A 80 -11.29 0.28 1.21
C ALA A 80 -11.77 0.16 -0.25
N LEU A 81 -10.99 0.65 -1.21
CA LEU A 81 -11.37 0.70 -2.64
C LEU A 81 -11.78 -0.66 -3.24
N LEU A 82 -11.31 -1.75 -2.65
CA LEU A 82 -11.71 -3.11 -3.05
C LEU A 82 -13.23 -3.34 -2.93
N ALA A 83 -13.89 -2.67 -1.97
CA ALA A 83 -15.33 -2.81 -1.70
C ALA A 83 -16.22 -1.78 -2.43
N TRP A 84 -15.62 -0.85 -3.20
CA TRP A 84 -16.38 0.18 -3.92
C TRP A 84 -17.06 -0.39 -5.17
N THR A 85 -18.17 0.21 -5.60
CA THR A 85 -18.80 -0.09 -6.90
C THR A 85 -18.02 0.54 -8.05
N ASP A 86 -18.35 0.17 -9.29
CA ASP A 86 -17.72 0.78 -10.47
C ASP A 86 -18.07 2.27 -10.58
N GLU A 87 -19.31 2.65 -10.24
CA GLU A 87 -19.78 4.03 -10.22
C GLU A 87 -19.03 4.86 -9.17
N GLU A 88 -18.78 4.30 -7.97
CA GLU A 88 -17.99 4.96 -6.93
C GLU A 88 -16.54 5.17 -7.37
N LEU A 89 -15.94 4.17 -8.05
CA LEU A 89 -14.58 4.27 -8.59
C LEU A 89 -14.45 5.30 -9.72
N GLU A 90 -15.52 5.60 -10.48
CA GLU A 90 -15.47 6.64 -11.53
C GLU A 90 -15.17 8.02 -10.95
N VAL A 91 -15.49 8.29 -9.69
CA VAL A 91 -15.15 9.56 -9.02
C VAL A 91 -13.63 9.74 -8.92
N LEU A 92 -12.84 8.65 -8.91
CA LEU A 92 -11.37 8.69 -8.92
C LEU A 92 -10.76 8.94 -10.32
N GLN A 93 -11.55 9.43 -11.28
CA GLN A 93 -11.08 9.71 -12.64
C GLN A 93 -9.74 10.48 -12.65
N GLY A 94 -8.80 10.04 -13.50
CA GLY A 94 -7.46 10.59 -13.59
C GLY A 94 -6.46 10.02 -12.59
N SER A 95 -6.90 9.57 -11.41
CA SER A 95 -6.04 8.90 -10.44
C SER A 95 -5.70 7.45 -10.86
N ALA A 96 -4.47 7.03 -10.62
CA ALA A 96 -4.05 5.64 -10.82
C ALA A 96 -4.71 4.68 -9.80
N LEU A 97 -5.30 5.20 -8.74
CA LEU A 97 -6.00 4.38 -7.74
C LEU A 97 -7.18 3.62 -8.33
N ARG A 98 -7.87 4.20 -9.32
CA ARG A 98 -8.96 3.52 -10.03
C ARG A 98 -8.47 2.23 -10.69
N GLU A 99 -7.40 2.31 -11.47
CA GLU A 99 -6.82 1.13 -12.14
C GLU A 99 -6.26 0.12 -11.12
N ARG A 100 -5.63 0.59 -10.05
CA ARG A 100 -5.13 -0.26 -8.96
C ARG A 100 -6.28 -1.00 -8.25
N ALA A 101 -7.40 -0.33 -7.97
CA ALA A 101 -8.58 -0.94 -7.37
C ALA A 101 -9.19 -2.00 -8.28
N VAL A 102 -9.33 -1.73 -9.58
CA VAL A 102 -9.85 -2.68 -10.58
C VAL A 102 -8.93 -3.91 -10.68
N SER A 103 -7.61 -3.69 -10.75
CA SER A 103 -6.63 -4.79 -10.79
C SER A 103 -6.70 -5.66 -9.54
N ARG A 104 -6.82 -5.06 -8.35
CA ARG A 104 -6.96 -5.79 -7.09
C ARG A 104 -8.26 -6.59 -7.03
N ARG A 105 -9.37 -6.03 -7.49
CA ARG A 105 -10.65 -6.81 -7.60
C ARG A 105 -10.49 -8.01 -8.53
N ALA A 106 -9.84 -7.83 -9.67
CA ALA A 106 -9.58 -8.93 -10.59
C ALA A 106 -8.69 -10.01 -9.97
N LEU A 107 -7.70 -9.64 -9.16
CA LEU A 107 -6.88 -10.58 -8.39
C LEU A 107 -7.75 -11.36 -7.38
N VAL A 108 -8.50 -10.68 -6.53
CA VAL A 108 -9.37 -11.31 -5.51
C VAL A 108 -10.40 -12.23 -6.17
N ARG A 109 -10.96 -11.84 -7.33
CA ARG A 109 -11.86 -12.69 -8.11
C ARG A 109 -11.16 -13.97 -8.60
N ARG A 110 -9.94 -13.86 -9.13
CA ARG A 110 -9.17 -15.05 -9.57
C ARG A 110 -8.88 -16.01 -8.41
N GLU A 111 -8.54 -15.46 -7.23
CA GLU A 111 -8.33 -16.26 -6.03
C GLU A 111 -9.61 -16.97 -5.58
N TYR A 112 -10.75 -16.28 -5.59
CA TYR A 112 -12.05 -16.87 -5.33
C TYR A 112 -12.33 -18.06 -6.29
N ASP A 113 -12.22 -17.82 -7.59
CA ASP A 113 -12.48 -18.82 -8.62
C ASP A 113 -11.53 -20.04 -8.52
N ALA A 114 -10.32 -19.87 -8.01
CA ALA A 114 -9.37 -20.95 -7.81
C ALA A 114 -9.62 -21.74 -6.52
N LEU A 115 -10.01 -21.08 -5.43
CA LEU A 115 -10.12 -21.70 -4.10
C LEU A 115 -11.49 -22.35 -3.86
N PHE A 116 -12.58 -21.65 -4.14
CA PHE A 116 -13.91 -22.02 -3.67
C PHE A 116 -14.51 -23.28 -4.31
N PRO A 117 -14.27 -23.61 -5.59
CA PRO A 117 -14.73 -24.87 -6.13
C PRO A 117 -14.17 -26.11 -5.42
N ALA A 118 -12.94 -26.03 -4.92
CA ALA A 118 -12.32 -27.11 -4.16
C ALA A 118 -12.78 -27.12 -2.70
N MET A 119 -12.87 -25.95 -2.09
CA MET A 119 -13.25 -25.78 -0.68
C MET A 119 -14.73 -26.11 -0.43
N GLY A 120 -15.63 -25.66 -1.33
CA GLY A 120 -17.05 -25.98 -1.25
C GLY A 120 -17.34 -27.47 -1.42
N ARG A 121 -16.51 -28.21 -2.20
CA ARG A 121 -16.61 -29.68 -2.25
C ARG A 121 -16.04 -30.36 -1.01
N ALA A 122 -14.97 -29.81 -0.43
CA ALA A 122 -14.27 -30.41 0.71
C ALA A 122 -15.01 -30.17 2.05
N CYS A 123 -15.70 -29.04 2.17
CA CYS A 123 -16.42 -28.63 3.38
C CYS A 123 -17.67 -27.80 2.98
N PRO A 124 -18.71 -28.45 2.42
CA PRO A 124 -19.87 -27.76 1.85
C PRO A 124 -20.67 -26.97 2.90
N GLU A 125 -20.75 -27.44 4.14
CA GLU A 125 -21.42 -26.75 5.23
C GLU A 125 -20.75 -25.43 5.62
N MET A 126 -19.45 -25.30 5.37
CA MET A 126 -18.66 -24.11 5.72
C MET A 126 -18.48 -23.15 4.51
N PHE A 127 -18.25 -23.67 3.33
CA PHE A 127 -17.84 -22.90 2.16
C PHE A 127 -18.72 -23.09 0.93
N GLY A 128 -19.73 -23.98 0.98
CA GLY A 128 -20.50 -24.37 -0.19
C GLY A 128 -21.40 -23.27 -0.77
N ASP A 129 -21.81 -22.33 0.04
CA ASP A 129 -22.67 -21.18 -0.31
C ASP A 129 -21.98 -19.83 -0.11
N VAL A 130 -20.65 -19.82 0.05
CA VAL A 130 -19.86 -18.57 0.08
C VAL A 130 -19.75 -18.05 -1.34
N ASP A 131 -20.29 -16.86 -1.58
CA ASP A 131 -20.17 -16.14 -2.84
C ASP A 131 -18.93 -15.24 -2.89
N GLU A 132 -18.64 -14.67 -4.05
CA GLU A 132 -17.52 -13.77 -4.26
C GLU A 132 -17.64 -12.50 -3.39
N GLU A 133 -18.84 -11.99 -3.18
CA GLU A 133 -19.07 -10.77 -2.40
C GLU A 133 -18.68 -10.99 -0.94
N PHE A 134 -19.03 -12.12 -0.36
CA PHE A 134 -18.64 -12.46 1.01
C PHE A 134 -17.13 -12.68 1.12
N PHE A 135 -16.50 -13.35 0.16
CA PHE A 135 -15.05 -13.48 0.14
C PHE A 135 -14.35 -12.12 0.00
N ARG A 136 -14.84 -11.25 -0.89
CA ARG A 136 -14.32 -9.90 -1.09
C ARG A 136 -14.45 -9.02 0.17
N TRP A 137 -15.59 -9.12 0.91
CA TRP A 137 -15.75 -8.47 2.19
C TRP A 137 -14.70 -8.96 3.22
N ALA A 138 -14.52 -10.26 3.33
CA ALA A 138 -13.55 -10.84 4.25
C ALA A 138 -12.11 -10.41 3.88
N TYR A 139 -11.78 -10.45 2.59
CA TYR A 139 -10.48 -10.02 2.09
C TYR A 139 -10.23 -8.51 2.35
N ALA A 140 -11.23 -7.65 2.07
CA ALA A 140 -11.15 -6.22 2.34
C ALA A 140 -11.02 -5.92 3.85
N THR A 141 -11.67 -6.70 4.69
CA THR A 141 -11.55 -6.59 6.15
C THR A 141 -10.13 -6.95 6.61
N VAL A 142 -9.57 -8.04 6.09
CA VAL A 142 -8.19 -8.44 6.38
C VAL A 142 -7.22 -7.38 5.89
N LEU A 143 -7.39 -6.90 4.66
CA LEU A 143 -6.55 -5.85 4.07
C LEU A 143 -6.48 -4.60 4.94
N ALA A 144 -7.63 -4.17 5.49
CA ALA A 144 -7.74 -2.96 6.28
C ALA A 144 -7.31 -3.10 7.75
N ARG A 145 -7.15 -4.34 8.27
CA ARG A 145 -7.02 -4.59 9.71
C ARG A 145 -5.89 -5.53 10.12
N ALA A 146 -5.32 -6.28 9.18
CA ALA A 146 -4.27 -7.23 9.52
C ALA A 146 -2.92 -6.53 9.74
N TYR A 147 -2.19 -7.04 10.72
CA TYR A 147 -0.84 -6.61 11.06
C TYR A 147 0.18 -7.55 10.43
N TRP A 148 1.25 -6.99 9.90
CA TRP A 148 2.47 -7.75 9.66
C TRP A 148 3.30 -7.79 10.94
N LEU A 149 3.61 -8.97 11.42
CA LEU A 149 4.43 -9.21 12.61
C LEU A 149 5.81 -9.72 12.16
N PRO A 150 6.82 -8.82 12.06
CA PRO A 150 8.15 -9.17 11.52
C PRO A 150 8.81 -10.29 12.29
N ASP A 151 8.80 -10.22 13.63
CA ASP A 151 9.44 -11.19 14.54
C ASP A 151 8.86 -12.60 14.40
N LEU A 152 7.59 -12.68 13.97
CA LEU A 152 6.90 -13.94 13.73
C LEU A 152 6.82 -14.30 12.24
N SER A 153 7.26 -13.42 11.35
CA SER A 153 7.14 -13.56 9.89
C SER A 153 5.73 -14.02 9.47
N CYS A 154 4.68 -13.37 9.99
CA CYS A 154 3.31 -13.71 9.68
C CYS A 154 2.37 -12.50 9.70
N MET A 155 1.25 -12.64 8.95
CA MET A 155 0.11 -11.73 9.06
C MET A 155 -0.81 -12.18 10.20
N ALA A 156 -1.43 -11.22 10.89
CA ALA A 156 -2.37 -11.49 11.97
C ALA A 156 -3.53 -10.49 12.01
N LEU A 157 -4.73 -10.99 12.28
CA LEU A 157 -5.82 -10.19 12.83
C LEU A 157 -5.70 -10.20 14.36
N LEU A 158 -5.60 -9.01 14.94
CA LEU A 158 -5.38 -8.82 16.38
C LEU A 158 -6.60 -8.17 17.02
N PRO A 159 -7.57 -8.99 17.53
CA PRO A 159 -8.81 -8.47 18.09
C PRO A 159 -8.60 -7.42 19.17
N GLY A 160 -9.22 -6.25 18.98
CA GLY A 160 -9.07 -5.10 19.88
C GLY A 160 -7.94 -4.15 19.50
N LEU A 161 -6.79 -4.64 19.00
CA LEU A 161 -5.70 -3.79 18.54
C LEU A 161 -6.02 -3.15 17.18
N ASP A 162 -6.73 -3.84 16.31
CA ASP A 162 -7.18 -3.37 15.01
C ASP A 162 -8.35 -2.36 15.06
N LEU A 163 -8.80 -2.02 16.27
CA LEU A 163 -9.81 -0.97 16.50
C LEU A 163 -9.20 0.42 16.72
N TYR A 164 -7.89 0.52 16.96
CA TYR A 164 -7.22 1.80 17.09
C TYR A 164 -7.06 2.47 15.73
N ASN A 165 -7.40 3.76 15.65
CA ASN A 165 -7.23 4.57 14.45
C ASN A 165 -5.77 5.03 14.27
N SER A 166 -5.47 5.62 13.13
CA SER A 166 -4.18 6.27 12.84
C SER A 166 -4.37 7.75 12.55
N ALA A 167 -3.41 8.57 13.01
CA ALA A 167 -3.30 9.99 12.67
C ALA A 167 -1.82 10.37 12.56
N ARG A 168 -1.47 11.25 11.58
CA ARG A 168 -0.07 11.62 11.34
C ARG A 168 0.53 12.51 12.43
N ASP A 169 -0.28 13.42 12.97
CA ASP A 169 0.12 14.46 13.91
C ASP A 169 -0.11 14.09 15.38
N ALA A 170 -0.52 12.83 15.62
CA ALA A 170 -0.73 12.33 16.98
C ALA A 170 0.45 11.47 17.44
N GLU A 171 0.63 11.40 18.76
CA GLU A 171 1.50 10.42 19.38
C GLU A 171 0.92 9.02 19.13
N LYS A 172 1.75 8.12 18.64
CA LYS A 172 1.33 6.80 18.22
C LYS A 172 1.84 5.73 19.18
N CYS A 173 0.97 4.76 19.47
CA CYS A 173 1.38 3.55 20.16
C CYS A 173 2.03 2.56 19.20
N VAL A 174 2.94 1.75 19.71
CA VAL A 174 3.67 0.74 18.95
C VAL A 174 3.16 -0.65 19.32
N VAL A 175 2.93 -1.48 18.31
CA VAL A 175 2.61 -2.90 18.49
C VAL A 175 3.90 -3.70 18.48
N GLU A 176 4.15 -4.44 19.54
CA GLU A 176 5.32 -5.29 19.70
C GLU A 176 4.91 -6.73 19.96
N ALA A 177 5.55 -7.67 19.29
CA ALA A 177 5.45 -9.07 19.60
C ALA A 177 6.61 -9.42 20.55
N LEU A 178 6.30 -9.64 21.82
CA LEU A 178 7.31 -10.08 22.79
C LEU A 178 7.52 -11.58 22.65
N GLY A 179 8.60 -11.97 21.99
CA GLY A 179 9.20 -13.29 22.16
C GLY A 179 9.79 -13.39 23.58
N ARG A 180 9.84 -14.59 24.12
CA ARG A 180 10.54 -14.83 25.39
C ARG A 180 11.99 -14.40 25.23
N GLU A 181 12.51 -13.59 26.18
CA GLU A 181 13.95 -13.36 26.30
C GLU A 181 14.63 -14.74 26.35
N GLU A 182 15.57 -14.97 25.46
CA GLU A 182 16.50 -16.09 25.60
C GLU A 182 17.25 -15.84 26.92
N THR A 183 16.84 -16.52 27.97
CA THR A 183 17.72 -16.62 29.15
C THR A 183 18.93 -17.41 28.70
N ASP A 184 20.10 -16.77 28.73
CA ASP A 184 21.42 -17.38 28.59
C ASP A 184 21.66 -18.40 29.75
N ASP A 185 20.85 -19.43 29.83
CA ASP A 185 21.16 -20.60 30.60
C ASP A 185 21.69 -21.66 29.63
N ASP A 186 23.02 -21.70 29.52
CA ASP A 186 23.78 -22.81 28.97
C ASP A 186 23.36 -24.10 29.68
N ASP A 187 22.38 -24.82 29.17
CA ASP A 187 22.14 -26.21 29.56
C ASP A 187 22.20 -27.11 28.33
N ASP A 188 23.13 -28.03 28.43
CA ASP A 188 23.55 -29.04 27.47
C ASP A 188 22.38 -29.91 26.97
N GLY A 189 22.10 -29.82 25.72
CA GLY A 189 21.73 -30.85 24.77
C GLY A 189 20.74 -31.93 25.13
N ASP A 190 19.54 -31.88 24.54
CA ASP A 190 18.89 -33.10 24.03
C ASP A 190 18.29 -32.85 22.65
N GLU A 191 18.86 -33.48 21.62
CA GLU A 191 18.49 -33.35 20.20
C GLU A 191 17.09 -33.91 19.84
N ASN A 192 16.20 -34.07 20.84
CA ASN A 192 14.87 -34.67 20.66
C ASN A 192 13.73 -33.81 21.18
N GLU A 193 13.86 -32.48 21.11
CA GLU A 193 12.73 -31.61 21.40
C GLU A 193 11.69 -31.67 20.24
N THR A 194 10.64 -32.44 20.48
CA THR A 194 9.41 -32.39 19.74
C THR A 194 8.89 -30.94 19.80
N PHE A 195 8.59 -30.35 18.65
CA PHE A 195 8.06 -28.98 18.44
C PHE A 195 6.63 -28.79 19.04
N ASP A 196 6.44 -29.12 20.29
CA ASP A 196 5.13 -29.07 20.99
C ASP A 196 5.12 -28.02 22.12
N ASP A 197 6.03 -27.06 22.07
CA ASP A 197 6.04 -25.94 23.00
C ASP A 197 5.06 -24.86 22.52
N GLU A 198 3.82 -24.88 23.06
CA GLU A 198 2.81 -23.82 22.96
C GLU A 198 3.30 -22.57 23.74
N ARG A 199 4.43 -22.00 23.30
CA ARG A 199 4.93 -20.72 23.85
C ARG A 199 3.97 -19.63 23.46
N GLU A 200 3.24 -19.11 24.42
CA GLU A 200 2.33 -18.00 24.23
C GLU A 200 3.11 -16.75 23.82
N THR A 201 3.05 -16.39 22.54
CA THR A 201 3.55 -15.09 22.07
C THR A 201 2.61 -14.00 22.59
N GLN A 202 3.14 -13.09 23.38
CA GLN A 202 2.40 -11.93 23.85
C GLN A 202 2.51 -10.77 22.87
N ILE A 203 1.37 -10.25 22.40
CA ILE A 203 1.31 -9.02 21.62
C ILE A 203 0.97 -7.88 22.56
N THR A 204 1.77 -6.83 22.56
CA THR A 204 1.62 -5.67 23.44
C THR A 204 1.45 -4.40 22.63
N LEU A 205 0.50 -3.56 23.02
CA LEU A 205 0.40 -2.17 22.56
C LEU A 205 1.09 -1.29 23.61
N ARG A 206 2.16 -0.64 23.22
CA ARG A 206 2.95 0.25 24.08
C ARG A 206 2.68 1.70 23.71
N ALA A 207 2.40 2.55 24.70
CA ALA A 207 2.32 3.99 24.48
C ALA A 207 3.66 4.55 23.98
N GLY A 208 3.58 5.52 23.06
CA GLY A 208 4.74 6.26 22.59
C GLY A 208 5.42 7.07 23.71
N VAL A 209 6.53 7.71 23.37
CA VAL A 209 7.37 8.44 24.35
C VAL A 209 6.62 9.54 25.07
N GLY A 210 5.67 10.23 24.39
CA GLY A 210 4.83 11.28 24.97
C GLY A 210 3.72 10.75 25.89
N GLY A 211 3.48 9.45 25.92
CA GLY A 211 2.36 8.84 26.65
C GLY A 211 1.01 9.19 26.03
N VAL A 212 -0.07 8.87 26.76
CA VAL A 212 -1.44 9.17 26.36
C VAL A 212 -2.14 9.89 27.51
N VAL A 213 -2.75 11.03 27.24
CA VAL A 213 -3.46 11.82 28.23
C VAL A 213 -4.89 11.25 28.44
N ALA A 214 -5.38 11.27 29.67
CA ALA A 214 -6.71 10.78 29.99
C ALA A 214 -7.79 11.52 29.19
N GLY A 215 -8.64 10.77 28.48
CA GLY A 215 -9.71 11.30 27.61
C GLY A 215 -9.31 11.54 26.16
N GLU A 216 -8.05 11.41 25.81
CA GLU A 216 -7.59 11.46 24.41
C GLU A 216 -7.77 10.09 23.72
N GLU A 217 -7.97 10.13 22.40
CA GLU A 217 -8.00 8.93 21.57
C GLU A 217 -6.60 8.32 21.48
N ILE A 218 -6.52 7.00 21.53
CA ILE A 218 -5.27 6.26 21.38
C ILE A 218 -5.09 5.93 19.91
N PHE A 219 -3.96 6.36 19.31
CA PHE A 219 -3.64 6.11 17.93
C PHE A 219 -2.55 5.03 17.80
N HIS A 220 -2.63 4.28 16.71
CA HIS A 220 -1.63 3.33 16.27
C HIS A 220 -0.96 3.83 14.98
N ASP A 221 0.26 3.40 14.73
CA ASP A 221 0.96 3.74 13.48
C ASP A 221 0.57 2.78 12.34
N TYR A 222 -0.06 3.33 11.29
CA TYR A 222 -0.37 2.62 10.06
C TYR A 222 0.72 2.80 8.98
N ALA A 223 1.90 3.28 9.36
CA ALA A 223 2.95 3.79 8.51
C ALA A 223 2.58 5.09 7.76
N ASP A 224 3.55 5.70 7.08
CA ASP A 224 3.39 7.01 6.42
C ASP A 224 2.72 6.89 5.04
N HIS A 225 1.50 6.35 5.01
CA HIS A 225 0.73 6.29 3.77
C HIS A 225 0.26 7.67 3.34
N ALA A 226 0.38 8.00 2.05
CA ALA A 226 -0.38 9.09 1.46
C ALA A 226 -1.89 8.79 1.51
N SER A 227 -2.76 9.82 1.43
CA SER A 227 -4.22 9.65 1.46
C SER A 227 -4.72 8.65 0.41
N GLY A 228 -4.12 8.63 -0.78
CA GLY A 228 -4.45 7.63 -1.80
C GLY A 228 -4.11 6.19 -1.39
N GLY A 229 -2.95 5.98 -0.77
CA GLY A 229 -2.56 4.68 -0.21
C GLY A 229 -3.46 4.27 0.94
N ALA A 230 -3.73 5.20 1.88
CA ALA A 230 -4.64 4.95 3.00
C ALA A 230 -6.06 4.60 2.52
N LEU A 231 -6.56 5.24 1.46
CA LEU A 231 -7.85 4.91 0.86
C LEU A 231 -7.85 3.53 0.20
N LEU A 232 -6.77 3.19 -0.51
CA LEU A 232 -6.64 1.91 -1.20
C LEU A 232 -6.62 0.72 -0.24
N GLU A 233 -5.86 0.85 0.87
CA GLU A 233 -5.62 -0.24 1.82
C GLU A 233 -6.64 -0.25 2.96
N PHE A 234 -6.87 0.89 3.62
CA PHE A 234 -7.63 0.98 4.86
C PHE A 234 -9.02 1.60 4.72
N GLY A 235 -9.31 2.28 3.61
CA GLY A 235 -10.60 2.89 3.36
C GLY A 235 -10.83 4.24 4.05
N PHE A 236 -9.78 5.04 4.23
CA PHE A 236 -9.89 6.40 4.73
C PHE A 236 -8.90 7.35 4.04
N VAL A 237 -9.08 8.65 4.23
CA VAL A 237 -8.16 9.71 3.81
C VAL A 237 -7.89 10.64 4.97
N TYR A 238 -6.76 11.34 4.92
CA TYR A 238 -6.38 12.33 5.94
C TYR A 238 -7.05 13.68 5.65
N HIS A 239 -8.33 13.81 6.01
CA HIS A 239 -9.09 15.04 5.79
C HIS A 239 -8.50 16.25 6.53
N GLY A 240 -8.44 17.39 5.82
CA GLY A 240 -8.03 18.67 6.40
C GLY A 240 -6.52 18.81 6.65
N GLU A 241 -5.68 17.82 6.38
CA GLU A 241 -4.22 17.92 6.53
C GLU A 241 -3.65 18.98 5.60
N ARG A 242 -4.13 19.08 4.36
CA ARG A 242 -3.74 20.12 3.41
C ARG A 242 -3.96 21.54 3.98
N ALA A 243 -5.10 21.80 4.61
CA ALA A 243 -5.39 23.09 5.22
C ALA A 243 -4.45 23.42 6.40
N ARG A 244 -3.88 22.40 7.04
CA ARG A 244 -2.88 22.52 8.10
C ARG A 244 -1.44 22.58 7.58
N GLY A 245 -1.24 22.51 6.25
CA GLY A 245 0.08 22.49 5.63
C GLY A 245 0.80 21.14 5.73
N ILE A 246 0.10 20.08 6.09
CA ILE A 246 0.67 18.72 6.21
C ILE A 246 0.59 18.03 4.83
N GLY A 247 1.66 17.36 4.43
CA GLY A 247 1.71 16.58 3.19
C GLY A 247 0.97 15.27 3.34
N SER A 248 0.00 15.02 2.44
CA SER A 248 -0.84 13.84 2.52
C SER A 248 -1.09 13.15 1.18
N HIS A 249 -0.42 13.58 0.12
CA HIS A 249 -0.65 13.08 -1.23
C HIS A 249 0.63 12.57 -1.89
N ALA A 250 0.47 11.48 -2.64
CA ALA A 250 1.50 10.90 -3.49
C ALA A 250 0.85 10.31 -4.75
N LEU A 251 1.61 10.26 -5.83
CA LEU A 251 1.19 9.65 -7.08
C LEU A 251 2.39 9.16 -7.88
N ASP A 252 2.16 8.20 -8.77
CA ASP A 252 3.18 7.67 -9.65
C ASP A 252 3.29 8.44 -10.95
N VAL A 253 4.52 8.68 -11.39
CA VAL A 253 4.88 9.16 -12.72
C VAL A 253 5.76 8.13 -13.41
N SER A 254 5.59 7.98 -14.74
CA SER A 254 6.35 7.00 -15.51
C SER A 254 7.25 7.67 -16.55
N LEU A 255 8.51 7.30 -16.52
CA LEU A 255 9.54 7.69 -17.51
C LEU A 255 9.69 6.63 -18.62
N THR A 256 8.89 5.56 -18.61
CA THR A 256 8.98 4.41 -19.51
C THR A 256 8.93 4.82 -20.98
N SER A 257 8.04 5.76 -21.35
CA SER A 257 7.92 6.24 -22.73
C SER A 257 9.22 6.85 -23.27
N ALA A 258 9.98 7.54 -22.42
CA ALA A 258 11.27 8.12 -22.83
C ALA A 258 12.31 7.03 -23.18
N TYR A 259 12.28 5.90 -22.47
CA TYR A 259 13.12 4.75 -22.78
C TYR A 259 12.64 3.99 -24.04
N GLU A 260 11.33 3.73 -24.13
CA GLU A 260 10.74 2.95 -25.23
C GLU A 260 10.87 3.64 -26.59
N THR A 261 10.78 4.96 -26.60
CA THR A 261 10.92 5.77 -27.83
C THR A 261 12.37 6.04 -28.24
N ALA A 262 13.35 5.68 -27.40
CA ALA A 262 14.76 5.84 -27.73
C ALA A 262 15.19 4.89 -28.87
N GLU A 263 16.13 5.34 -29.71
CA GLU A 263 16.71 4.52 -30.74
C GLU A 263 17.45 3.30 -30.15
N GLU A 264 17.56 2.21 -30.92
CA GLU A 264 18.16 0.93 -30.46
C GLU A 264 19.56 1.12 -29.86
N LYS A 265 20.43 1.95 -30.53
CA LYS A 265 21.75 2.27 -30.01
C LYS A 265 21.72 2.97 -28.66
N ALA A 266 20.80 3.91 -28.51
CA ALA A 266 20.63 4.64 -27.26
C ALA A 266 20.07 3.71 -26.14
N ARG A 267 19.13 2.81 -26.45
CA ARG A 267 18.63 1.82 -25.48
C ARG A 267 19.73 0.89 -24.99
N ALA A 268 20.57 0.36 -25.89
CA ALA A 268 21.70 -0.49 -25.49
C ALA A 268 22.70 0.26 -24.57
N PHE A 269 22.93 1.56 -24.82
CA PHE A 269 23.71 2.40 -23.92
C PHE A 269 23.02 2.59 -22.56
N LEU A 270 21.70 2.89 -22.56
CA LEU A 270 20.90 3.08 -21.35
C LEU A 270 20.83 1.83 -20.50
N ASP A 271 20.74 0.65 -21.10
CA ASP A 271 20.76 -0.62 -20.34
C ASP A 271 22.04 -0.77 -19.52
N GLY A 272 23.19 -0.45 -20.10
CA GLY A 272 24.46 -0.44 -19.38
C GLY A 272 24.54 0.65 -18.29
N VAL A 273 23.94 1.82 -18.52
CA VAL A 273 23.83 2.90 -17.54
C VAL A 273 22.93 2.47 -16.38
N PHE A 274 21.78 1.88 -16.67
CA PHE A 274 20.82 1.41 -15.63
C PHE A 274 21.43 0.33 -14.75
N GLU A 275 22.15 -0.64 -15.36
CA GLU A 275 22.85 -1.67 -14.60
C GLU A 275 23.95 -1.07 -13.72
N ARG A 276 24.77 -0.17 -14.26
CA ARG A 276 25.89 0.46 -13.52
C ARG A 276 25.42 1.29 -12.32
N PHE A 277 24.32 2.01 -12.47
CA PHE A 277 23.84 2.98 -11.47
C PHE A 277 22.63 2.50 -10.68
N GLY A 278 22.16 1.28 -10.90
CA GLY A 278 21.01 0.71 -10.19
C GLY A 278 19.69 1.44 -10.49
N VAL A 279 19.51 1.95 -11.72
CA VAL A 279 18.25 2.57 -12.13
C VAL A 279 17.20 1.47 -12.34
N ARG A 280 16.03 1.62 -11.72
CA ARG A 280 14.97 0.61 -11.79
C ARG A 280 14.42 0.48 -13.22
N LYS A 281 14.27 -0.75 -13.71
CA LYS A 281 13.74 -1.02 -15.07
C LYS A 281 12.26 -0.65 -15.22
N SER A 282 11.49 -0.60 -14.12
CA SER A 282 10.10 -0.17 -14.17
C SER A 282 9.94 1.30 -14.59
N LEU A 283 10.97 2.13 -14.36
CA LEU A 283 10.98 3.57 -14.67
C LEU A 283 9.74 4.31 -14.15
N THR A 284 9.09 3.76 -13.12
CA THR A 284 7.96 4.37 -12.43
C THR A 284 8.41 4.83 -11.04
N TYR A 285 8.14 6.09 -10.73
CA TYR A 285 8.61 6.75 -9.53
C TYR A 285 7.48 7.52 -8.86
N GLU A 286 7.48 7.52 -7.54
CA GLU A 286 6.54 8.30 -6.76
C GLU A 286 6.97 9.77 -6.70
N ILE A 287 5.99 10.67 -6.88
CA ILE A 287 6.04 12.07 -6.49
C ILE A 287 5.16 12.20 -5.25
N SER A 288 5.70 12.76 -4.17
CA SER A 288 5.03 12.80 -2.88
C SER A 288 5.31 14.11 -2.14
N ASN A 289 4.29 14.69 -1.52
CA ASN A 289 4.49 15.78 -0.55
C ASN A 289 4.47 15.28 0.90
N VAL A 290 4.44 13.98 1.10
CA VAL A 290 4.54 13.35 2.43
C VAL A 290 5.99 13.34 2.88
N SER A 291 6.26 13.90 4.06
CA SER A 291 7.57 13.84 4.71
C SER A 291 7.51 12.88 5.90
N GLY A 292 8.32 11.82 5.88
CA GLY A 292 8.42 10.88 7.01
C GLY A 292 9.18 11.44 8.22
N VAL A 293 9.97 12.51 8.02
CA VAL A 293 10.83 13.10 9.08
C VAL A 293 10.23 14.37 9.65
N TYR A 294 9.57 15.17 8.82
CA TYR A 294 8.97 16.44 9.17
C TYR A 294 7.47 16.38 8.97
N LYS A 295 6.69 16.96 9.90
CA LYS A 295 5.22 17.02 9.78
C LYS A 295 4.76 17.97 8.67
N ASP A 296 5.63 18.86 8.18
CA ASP A 296 5.33 19.80 7.10
C ASP A 296 5.39 19.14 5.73
N ALA A 297 4.50 19.57 4.83
CA ALA A 297 4.48 19.09 3.45
C ALA A 297 5.75 19.51 2.69
N LEU A 298 6.30 18.57 1.92
CA LEU A 298 7.31 18.88 0.91
C LEU A 298 6.71 19.78 -0.19
N ARG A 299 7.54 20.59 -0.84
CA ARG A 299 7.12 21.59 -1.85
C ARG A 299 7.97 21.52 -3.10
N GLY A 300 7.32 21.76 -4.23
CA GLY A 300 7.99 21.89 -5.52
C GLY A 300 8.91 20.72 -5.83
N LEU A 301 10.19 21.00 -6.07
CA LEU A 301 11.17 19.96 -6.45
C LEU A 301 11.50 18.96 -5.33
N GLU A 302 11.27 19.32 -4.07
CA GLU A 302 11.43 18.38 -2.94
C GLU A 302 10.45 17.20 -3.00
N CYS A 303 9.32 17.37 -3.71
CA CYS A 303 8.34 16.31 -3.94
C CYS A 303 8.84 15.22 -4.91
N VAL A 304 9.90 15.48 -5.67
CA VAL A 304 10.46 14.54 -6.66
C VAL A 304 11.62 13.79 -6.02
N SER A 305 11.50 12.47 -5.89
CA SER A 305 12.55 11.66 -5.28
C SER A 305 13.88 11.76 -6.04
N GLU A 306 14.99 11.61 -5.31
CA GLU A 306 16.33 11.59 -5.93
C GLU A 306 16.47 10.45 -6.95
N GLU A 307 15.82 9.32 -6.71
CA GLU A 307 15.78 8.20 -7.65
C GLU A 307 15.12 8.58 -8.97
N CYS A 308 14.02 9.34 -8.93
CA CYS A 308 13.35 9.88 -10.12
C CYS A 308 14.27 10.85 -10.89
N TRP A 309 14.97 11.73 -10.17
CA TRP A 309 15.97 12.63 -10.76
C TRP A 309 17.13 11.86 -11.40
N ARG A 310 17.67 10.83 -10.75
CA ARG A 310 18.72 9.97 -11.30
C ARG A 310 18.27 9.28 -12.59
N ALA A 311 17.04 8.77 -12.61
CA ALA A 311 16.46 8.15 -13.81
C ALA A 311 16.29 9.17 -14.96
N ALA A 312 15.80 10.38 -14.68
CA ALA A 312 15.66 11.43 -15.68
C ALA A 312 17.03 11.88 -16.23
N ARG A 313 18.05 11.99 -15.36
CA ARG A 313 19.42 12.26 -15.77
C ARG A 313 19.98 11.13 -16.65
N ALA A 314 19.77 9.85 -16.26
CA ALA A 314 20.21 8.71 -17.06
C ALA A 314 19.60 8.73 -18.47
N LEU A 315 18.28 8.89 -18.56
CA LEU A 315 17.52 8.89 -19.82
C LEU A 315 17.89 10.06 -20.77
N THR A 316 18.51 11.09 -20.25
CA THR A 316 18.89 12.29 -21.03
C THR A 316 20.39 12.40 -21.29
N LEU A 317 21.18 11.35 -21.00
CA LEU A 317 22.59 11.26 -21.38
C LEU A 317 22.75 11.21 -22.91
N ASP A 318 23.92 11.67 -23.38
CA ASP A 318 24.31 11.58 -24.75
C ASP A 318 24.97 10.19 -24.98
N PRO A 319 24.38 9.30 -25.82
CA PRO A 319 24.90 7.96 -26.04
C PRO A 319 26.23 7.94 -26.82
N ASP A 320 26.63 9.08 -27.41
CA ASP A 320 27.92 9.22 -28.10
C ASP A 320 29.04 9.68 -27.17
N ARG A 321 28.77 9.85 -25.88
CA ARG A 321 29.74 10.21 -24.84
C ARG A 321 29.86 9.10 -23.79
N PRO A 322 31.03 8.97 -23.14
CA PRO A 322 31.16 8.04 -22.03
C PRO A 322 30.19 8.44 -20.92
N ALA A 323 29.62 7.40 -20.24
CA ALA A 323 28.78 7.61 -19.06
C ALA A 323 29.57 8.34 -17.96
N PRO A 324 28.95 9.25 -17.20
CA PRO A 324 29.61 9.97 -16.12
C PRO A 324 29.97 9.03 -14.95
N ASP A 325 30.70 9.55 -13.97
CA ASP A 325 31.04 8.79 -12.77
C ASP A 325 29.87 8.68 -11.79
N THR A 326 28.93 9.62 -11.82
CA THR A 326 27.71 9.63 -10.99
C THR A 326 26.50 10.19 -11.75
N LEU A 327 25.30 9.83 -11.32
CA LEU A 327 24.03 10.41 -11.75
C LEU A 327 23.38 11.30 -10.67
N ASP A 328 24.04 11.48 -9.53
CA ASP A 328 23.51 12.31 -8.43
C ASP A 328 23.50 13.79 -8.80
N VAL A 329 24.34 14.17 -9.75
CA VAL A 329 24.38 15.52 -10.33
C VAL A 329 24.37 15.49 -11.86
N ALA A 330 23.89 16.55 -12.47
CA ALA A 330 23.93 16.66 -13.92
C ALA A 330 25.38 16.92 -14.41
N VAL A 331 25.73 16.33 -15.57
CA VAL A 331 27.06 16.48 -16.18
C VAL A 331 27.40 17.94 -16.51
N ASN A 332 26.39 18.71 -16.92
CA ASN A 332 26.49 20.15 -17.21
C ASN A 332 25.09 20.77 -17.27
N ALA A 333 25.02 22.09 -17.42
CA ALA A 333 23.77 22.84 -17.47
C ALA A 333 22.80 22.36 -18.58
N ALA A 334 23.33 22.01 -19.79
CA ALA A 334 22.48 21.52 -20.86
C ALA A 334 21.87 20.14 -20.54
N HIS A 335 22.60 19.27 -19.85
CA HIS A 335 22.08 17.98 -19.36
C HIS A 335 21.04 18.19 -18.25
N ALA A 336 21.29 19.09 -17.29
CA ALA A 336 20.32 19.46 -16.28
C ALA A 336 19.00 19.96 -16.89
N ALA A 337 19.08 20.83 -17.91
CA ALA A 337 17.92 21.33 -18.62
C ALA A 337 17.12 20.21 -19.32
N ARG A 338 17.80 19.22 -19.94
CA ARG A 338 17.12 18.08 -20.57
C ARG A 338 16.41 17.19 -19.55
N ALA A 339 17.07 16.86 -18.43
CA ALA A 339 16.46 16.06 -17.37
C ALA A 339 15.22 16.75 -16.78
N ARG A 340 15.31 18.06 -16.52
CA ARG A 340 14.20 18.90 -16.08
C ARG A 340 13.06 18.92 -17.08
N ALA A 341 13.36 19.13 -18.39
CA ALA A 341 12.36 19.13 -19.43
C ALA A 341 11.63 17.79 -19.56
N LEU A 342 12.34 16.69 -19.41
CA LEU A 342 11.74 15.35 -19.39
C LEU A 342 10.77 15.19 -18.20
N LEU A 343 11.15 15.57 -16.98
CA LEU A 343 10.27 15.50 -15.81
C LEU A 343 9.06 16.42 -15.97
N LEU A 344 9.25 17.61 -16.52
CA LEU A 344 8.16 18.56 -16.79
C LEU A 344 7.13 17.98 -17.76
N ASP A 345 7.58 17.36 -18.85
CA ASP A 345 6.74 16.71 -19.85
C ASP A 345 5.93 15.55 -19.24
N VAL A 346 6.61 14.71 -18.46
CA VAL A 346 5.97 13.58 -17.74
C VAL A 346 4.93 14.06 -16.74
N CYS A 347 5.24 15.10 -15.94
CA CYS A 347 4.29 15.65 -14.96
C CYS A 347 3.08 16.29 -15.67
N ARG A 348 3.28 17.00 -16.78
CA ARG A 348 2.18 17.57 -17.59
C ARG A 348 1.30 16.46 -18.18
N THR A 349 1.91 15.44 -18.77
CA THR A 349 1.18 14.27 -19.28
C THR A 349 0.36 13.59 -18.19
N ARG A 350 0.92 13.46 -17.00
CA ARG A 350 0.21 12.89 -15.83
C ARG A 350 -0.94 13.81 -15.39
N ARG A 351 -0.72 15.12 -15.36
CA ARG A 351 -1.72 16.14 -15.01
C ARG A 351 -2.91 16.16 -15.98
N ASP A 352 -2.64 15.96 -17.27
CA ASP A 352 -3.67 15.91 -18.31
C ASP A 352 -4.69 14.77 -18.13
N ARG A 353 -4.38 13.73 -17.36
CA ARG A 353 -5.35 12.68 -17.02
C ARG A 353 -6.53 13.19 -16.18
N TYR A 354 -6.36 14.33 -15.49
CA TYR A 354 -7.39 14.98 -14.66
C TYR A 354 -8.16 16.10 -15.37
N ARG A 355 -8.04 16.21 -16.68
CA ARG A 355 -8.63 17.32 -17.48
C ARG A 355 -10.16 17.40 -17.47
N ALA A 356 -10.86 16.37 -17.00
CA ALA A 356 -12.33 16.33 -17.01
C ALA A 356 -12.96 17.40 -16.12
N THR A 357 -12.27 17.80 -15.05
CA THR A 357 -12.70 18.85 -14.10
C THR A 357 -11.52 19.73 -13.70
N THR A 358 -11.79 20.98 -13.34
CA THR A 358 -10.80 21.89 -12.73
C THR A 358 -10.61 21.57 -11.23
N ILE A 359 -9.64 22.20 -10.58
CA ILE A 359 -9.45 22.08 -9.12
C ILE A 359 -10.62 22.74 -8.39
N GLU A 360 -11.07 23.91 -8.86
CA GLU A 360 -12.17 24.68 -8.27
C GLU A 360 -13.49 23.91 -8.34
N GLU A 361 -13.75 23.21 -9.46
CA GLU A 361 -14.91 22.33 -9.61
C GLU A 361 -14.85 21.16 -8.63
N ASP A 362 -13.69 20.49 -8.52
CA ASP A 362 -13.50 19.38 -7.58
C ASP A 362 -13.60 19.83 -6.12
N GLU A 363 -13.08 21.01 -5.78
CA GLU A 363 -13.22 21.56 -4.43
C GLU A 363 -14.67 21.94 -4.09
N ALA A 364 -15.44 22.39 -5.07
CA ALA A 364 -16.87 22.66 -4.90
C ALA A 364 -17.64 21.36 -4.65
N LEU A 365 -17.36 20.31 -5.44
CA LEU A 365 -17.93 18.98 -5.27
C LEU A 365 -17.54 18.36 -3.91
N LEU A 366 -16.28 18.53 -3.50
CA LEU A 366 -15.79 18.03 -2.21
C LEU A 366 -16.54 18.68 -1.03
N ARG A 367 -16.71 20.00 -1.06
CA ARG A 367 -17.50 20.70 -0.02
C ARG A 367 -18.93 20.18 0.05
N ASP A 368 -19.58 20.03 -1.09
CA ASP A 368 -20.93 19.50 -1.18
C ASP A 368 -21.03 18.04 -0.69
N ALA A 369 -20.03 17.21 -1.01
CA ALA A 369 -19.97 15.83 -0.54
C ALA A 369 -19.74 15.74 0.99
N LEU A 370 -18.91 16.61 1.57
CA LEU A 370 -18.67 16.68 3.01
C LEU A 370 -19.95 17.13 3.75
N ASP A 371 -20.69 18.10 3.19
CA ASP A 371 -21.98 18.55 3.75
C ASP A 371 -23.06 17.45 3.68
N GLY A 372 -22.96 16.51 2.72
CA GLY A 372 -23.80 15.32 2.59
C GLY A 372 -23.58 14.25 3.65
N GLY A 373 -22.56 14.40 4.48
CA GLY A 373 -22.27 13.51 5.62
C GLY A 373 -21.92 12.08 5.23
N HIS A 374 -22.36 11.11 6.04
CA HIS A 374 -21.95 9.71 5.89
C HIS A 374 -22.37 9.06 4.56
N GLU A 375 -23.50 9.47 3.99
CA GLU A 375 -24.02 8.89 2.75
C GLU A 375 -23.11 9.18 1.54
N ARG A 376 -22.39 10.31 1.55
CA ARG A 376 -21.45 10.71 0.48
C ARG A 376 -19.98 10.61 0.89
N ARG A 377 -19.69 9.89 1.95
CA ARG A 377 -18.31 9.75 2.50
C ARG A 377 -17.32 9.23 1.47
N ARG A 378 -17.67 8.22 0.69
CA ARG A 378 -16.78 7.65 -0.35
C ARG A 378 -16.49 8.65 -1.45
N GLU A 379 -17.49 9.39 -1.88
CA GLU A 379 -17.33 10.47 -2.85
C GLU A 379 -16.41 11.58 -2.32
N ALA A 380 -16.58 11.99 -1.06
CA ALA A 380 -15.71 12.98 -0.42
C ALA A 380 -14.24 12.49 -0.37
N MET A 381 -14.01 11.21 -0.02
CA MET A 381 -12.67 10.63 -0.01
C MET A 381 -12.02 10.62 -1.40
N ALA A 382 -12.77 10.24 -2.45
CA ALA A 382 -12.27 10.26 -3.82
C ALA A 382 -11.91 11.67 -4.30
N LEU A 383 -12.75 12.65 -3.97
CA LEU A 383 -12.54 14.06 -4.33
C LEU A 383 -11.34 14.66 -3.58
N GLU A 384 -11.15 14.33 -2.30
CA GLU A 384 -9.97 14.74 -1.53
C GLU A 384 -8.66 14.25 -2.19
N VAL A 385 -8.62 12.98 -2.61
CA VAL A 385 -7.47 12.42 -3.34
C VAL A 385 -7.26 13.17 -4.66
N ARG A 386 -8.30 13.36 -5.48
CA ARG A 386 -8.19 14.04 -6.78
C ARG A 386 -7.66 15.45 -6.66
N VAL A 387 -8.22 16.22 -5.74
CA VAL A 387 -7.80 17.60 -5.47
C VAL A 387 -6.35 17.63 -5.04
N GLY A 388 -5.96 16.75 -4.12
CA GLY A 388 -4.61 16.68 -3.60
C GLY A 388 -3.57 16.28 -4.65
N GLU A 389 -3.88 15.27 -5.47
CA GLU A 389 -2.99 14.83 -6.57
C GLU A 389 -2.82 15.92 -7.65
N LYS A 390 -3.90 16.65 -8.00
CA LYS A 390 -3.82 17.81 -8.92
C LYS A 390 -2.93 18.91 -8.38
N LEU A 391 -3.12 19.29 -7.12
CA LEU A 391 -2.34 20.36 -6.48
C LEU A 391 -0.87 19.98 -6.35
N LEU A 392 -0.58 18.71 -6.02
CA LEU A 392 0.80 18.21 -5.97
C LEU A 392 1.47 18.31 -7.33
N LEU A 393 0.79 17.90 -8.40
CA LEU A 393 1.33 18.00 -9.76
C LEU A 393 1.53 19.45 -10.19
N ASP A 394 0.57 20.34 -9.90
CA ASP A 394 0.67 21.76 -10.26
C ASP A 394 1.83 22.45 -9.54
N ASP A 395 2.08 22.14 -8.25
CA ASP A 395 3.23 22.65 -7.48
C ASP A 395 4.57 22.18 -8.08
N VAL A 396 4.67 20.92 -8.46
CA VAL A 396 5.89 20.37 -9.09
C VAL A 396 6.08 20.95 -10.49
N ILE A 397 5.03 21.06 -11.31
CA ILE A 397 5.09 21.64 -12.66
C ILE A 397 5.53 23.10 -12.59
N ASP A 398 5.00 23.87 -11.66
CA ASP A 398 5.37 25.26 -11.43
C ASP A 398 6.86 25.37 -11.06
N ALA A 399 7.32 24.54 -10.14
CA ALA A 399 8.72 24.50 -9.73
C ALA A 399 9.66 24.07 -10.86
N LEU A 400 9.26 23.09 -11.68
CA LEU A 400 10.00 22.67 -12.87
C LEU A 400 9.97 23.73 -13.99
N THR A 401 8.98 24.62 -14.03
CA THR A 401 8.83 25.65 -15.07
C THR A 401 9.64 26.91 -14.75
N ARG A 402 9.78 27.25 -13.45
CA ARG A 402 10.56 28.43 -13.05
C ARG A 402 11.99 28.26 -13.51
N GLU A 403 12.50 29.20 -14.31
CA GLU A 403 13.92 29.31 -14.60
C GLU A 403 14.62 29.71 -13.30
N ASP A 404 15.39 28.81 -12.69
CA ASP A 404 16.30 29.21 -11.63
C ASP A 404 17.41 30.07 -12.22
N THR A 405 17.24 31.35 -12.11
CA THR A 405 18.35 32.27 -12.04
C THR A 405 19.00 32.10 -10.67
N GLU A 406 20.00 31.24 -10.55
CA GLU A 406 20.95 31.08 -9.45
C GLU A 406 20.89 29.79 -8.62
N SER A 407 21.92 28.97 -8.88
CA SER A 407 22.79 28.30 -7.86
C SER A 407 22.19 27.39 -6.77
N SER A 408 21.02 26.84 -6.85
CA SER A 408 20.60 25.82 -5.86
C SER A 408 20.97 24.37 -6.22
N PHE A 409 21.55 24.12 -7.39
CA PHE A 409 21.95 22.77 -7.84
C PHE A 409 23.24 22.22 -7.19
N THR A 410 23.82 22.91 -6.20
CA THR A 410 25.03 22.48 -5.46
C THR A 410 24.72 21.93 -4.07
N ARG A 411 23.46 21.66 -3.72
CA ARG A 411 23.10 21.18 -2.37
C ARG A 411 22.28 19.91 -2.32
N TYR A 412 22.17 19.15 -3.42
CA TYR A 412 21.58 17.80 -3.33
C TYR A 412 22.36 16.83 -4.22
#